data_c6f6ffdb038033820f80fd93bde5cb2d
#
_entry.id   c6f6ffdb038033820f80fd93bde5cb2d
#
_cell.length_a   1.000
_cell.length_b   1.000
_cell.length_c   1.000
_cell.angle_alpha   90.00
_cell.angle_beta   90.00
_cell.angle_gamma   90.00
#
_symmetry.space_group_name_H-M   'P 1'
#
loop_
_entity.id
_entity.type
_entity.pdbx_description
1 polymer ?
#
loop_
_entity_poly.entity_id
_entity_poly.type
_entity_poly.pdbx_seq_one_letter_code
_entity_poly.pdbx_strand_id
1 'polypeptide(L)'
;DHFDYSGQILEKMPFISRVDPLEKAQFLSLDAIKNPIKMVIYMGNHENLVEETLAQFANEKSLEVLYDEGEKCIYLNPAETHKAKTLVEHVGNDVVVFGNDRNDIELFKESLYAVQVGDLSVLTEFADEQIKLVGDYQSAIAAKILEVFALFRGK
;
A
#
# COMPACT_ATOMS: atom_id res chain seq x y z
N ASP A 1 9.27 7.74 11.43
CA ASP A 1 7.82 7.54 11.35
C ASP A 1 7.34 7.12 12.73
N HIS A 2 6.15 7.56 13.07
CA HIS A 2 5.54 7.37 14.37
C HIS A 2 4.13 6.83 14.18
N PHE A 3 3.74 5.85 14.98
CA PHE A 3 2.42 5.26 14.98
C PHE A 3 1.80 5.47 16.37
N ASP A 4 0.63 6.10 16.40
CA ASP A 4 -0.16 6.25 17.61
C ASP A 4 -1.56 5.69 17.40
N TYR A 5 -2.28 5.41 18.47
CA TYR A 5 -3.62 4.85 18.39
C TYR A 5 -4.60 5.57 19.29
N SER A 6 -5.87 5.50 18.91
CA SER A 6 -7.00 5.92 19.72
C SER A 6 -8.04 4.80 19.77
N GLY A 7 -8.71 4.63 20.93
CA GLY A 7 -9.65 3.54 21.12
C GLY A 7 -9.11 2.39 21.99
N GLN A 8 -9.85 1.30 22.09
CA GLN A 8 -9.61 0.34 23.17
C GLN A 8 -8.75 -0.88 22.84
N ILE A 9 -8.26 -1.08 21.59
CA ILE A 9 -7.93 -2.47 21.22
C ILE A 9 -6.71 -2.59 20.33
N LEU A 10 -5.57 -2.11 20.78
CA LEU A 10 -4.30 -2.35 20.09
C LEU A 10 -3.94 -3.84 20.02
N GLU A 11 -4.14 -4.57 21.12
CA GLU A 11 -3.76 -5.98 21.28
C GLU A 11 -4.45 -6.94 20.32
N LYS A 12 -5.56 -6.52 19.69
CA LYS A 12 -6.35 -7.37 18.78
C LYS A 12 -6.09 -7.07 17.30
N MET A 13 -5.29 -6.09 16.99
CA MET A 13 -4.95 -5.77 15.60
C MET A 13 -3.87 -6.74 15.11
N PRO A 14 -4.16 -7.61 14.13
CA PRO A 14 -3.25 -8.69 13.75
C PRO A 14 -1.93 -8.22 13.15
N PHE A 15 -1.85 -6.97 12.72
CA PHE A 15 -0.66 -6.40 12.08
C PHE A 15 0.15 -5.46 13.00
N ILE A 16 -0.26 -5.26 14.26
CA ILE A 16 0.38 -4.27 15.14
C ILE A 16 1.88 -4.51 15.30
N SER A 17 2.30 -5.77 15.41
CA SER A 17 3.72 -6.12 15.53
C SER A 17 4.55 -5.77 14.30
N ARG A 18 3.92 -5.60 13.12
CA ARG A 18 4.60 -5.16 11.91
C ARG A 18 4.77 -3.65 11.85
N VAL A 19 3.76 -2.90 12.31
CA VAL A 19 3.76 -1.43 12.25
C VAL A 19 4.41 -0.79 13.45
N ASP A 20 4.39 -1.46 14.60
CA ASP A 20 5.03 -1.02 15.84
C ASP A 20 5.85 -2.15 16.51
N PRO A 21 6.91 -2.65 15.84
CA PRO A 21 7.71 -3.76 16.35
C PRO A 21 8.47 -3.45 17.63
N LEU A 22 8.58 -2.17 18.00
CA LEU A 22 9.27 -1.71 19.21
C LEU A 22 8.30 -1.26 20.31
N GLU A 23 7.01 -1.47 20.13
CA GLU A 23 5.95 -1.11 21.07
C GLU A 23 6.03 0.36 21.55
N LYS A 24 6.27 1.27 20.60
CA LYS A 24 6.41 2.72 20.86
C LYS A 24 5.11 3.49 20.67
N ALA A 25 4.09 2.87 20.10
CA ALA A 25 2.79 3.50 19.89
C ALA A 25 2.18 3.96 21.23
N GLN A 26 1.63 5.16 21.22
CA GLN A 26 1.01 5.75 22.40
C GLN A 26 -0.49 5.84 22.21
N PHE A 27 -1.23 5.63 23.30
CA PHE A 27 -2.65 5.95 23.32
C PHE A 27 -2.82 7.47 23.40
N LEU A 28 -3.51 8.01 22.39
CA LEU A 28 -3.82 9.43 22.34
C LEU A 28 -5.33 9.63 22.15
N SER A 29 -5.87 10.71 22.67
CA SER A 29 -7.20 11.16 22.24
C SER A 29 -7.14 11.61 20.78
N LEU A 30 -8.23 11.48 20.02
CA LEU A 30 -8.28 11.92 18.62
C LEU A 30 -7.85 13.39 18.46
N ASP A 31 -8.24 14.25 19.41
CA ASP A 31 -7.88 15.68 19.40
C ASP A 31 -6.38 15.93 19.59
N ALA A 32 -5.66 14.99 20.18
CA ALA A 32 -4.22 15.10 20.40
C ALA A 32 -3.40 14.68 19.18
N ILE A 33 -3.98 13.92 18.26
CA ILE A 33 -3.32 13.49 17.01
C ILE A 33 -3.22 14.71 16.09
N LYS A 34 -2.00 15.07 15.70
CA LYS A 34 -1.73 16.22 14.84
C LYS A 34 -1.13 15.75 13.52
N ASN A 35 -1.66 16.31 12.42
CA ASN A 35 -1.17 16.10 11.05
C ASN A 35 -0.95 14.62 10.70
N PRO A 36 -1.95 13.74 10.83
CA PRO A 36 -1.81 12.35 10.46
C PRO A 36 -1.57 12.27 8.95
N ILE A 37 -0.58 11.49 8.55
CA ILE A 37 -0.29 11.20 7.13
C ILE A 37 -1.11 10.02 6.60
N LYS A 38 -1.65 9.22 7.51
CA LYS A 38 -2.52 8.08 7.23
C LYS A 38 -3.32 7.75 8.49
N MET A 39 -4.57 7.40 8.31
CA MET A 39 -5.40 6.86 9.38
C MET A 39 -5.88 5.47 9.02
N VAL A 40 -5.98 4.61 10.03
CA VAL A 40 -6.47 3.24 9.88
C VAL A 40 -7.57 3.01 10.90
N ILE A 41 -8.75 2.61 10.43
CA ILE A 41 -9.86 2.22 11.30
C ILE A 41 -9.96 0.70 11.29
N TYR A 42 -9.62 0.06 12.40
CA TYR A 42 -9.74 -1.38 12.54
C TYR A 42 -11.19 -1.75 12.85
N MET A 43 -11.82 -2.48 11.93
CA MET A 43 -13.22 -2.87 12.05
C MET A 43 -13.41 -4.14 12.89
N GLY A 44 -12.41 -5.01 12.98
CA GLY A 44 -12.43 -6.19 13.83
C GLY A 44 -13.69 -7.03 13.65
N ASN A 45 -14.50 -7.14 14.70
CA ASN A 45 -15.78 -7.85 14.69
C ASN A 45 -16.98 -6.98 14.27
N HIS A 46 -16.73 -5.77 13.75
CA HIS A 46 -17.75 -4.79 13.33
C HIS A 46 -17.85 -4.67 11.81
N GLU A 47 -17.60 -5.76 11.09
CA GLU A 47 -17.67 -5.78 9.62
C GLU A 47 -19.05 -5.35 9.07
N ASN A 48 -20.11 -5.56 9.83
CA ASN A 48 -21.45 -5.08 9.50
C ASN A 48 -21.59 -3.55 9.46
N LEU A 49 -20.63 -2.80 9.99
CA LEU A 49 -20.60 -1.34 9.97
C LEU A 49 -19.69 -0.78 8.87
N VAL A 50 -19.02 -1.62 8.09
CA VAL A 50 -18.06 -1.16 7.05
C VAL A 50 -18.75 -0.27 6.04
N GLU A 51 -19.87 -0.69 5.46
CA GLU A 51 -20.59 0.10 4.45
C GLU A 51 -21.07 1.45 5.00
N GLU A 52 -21.61 1.46 6.21
CA GLU A 52 -22.02 2.68 6.88
C GLU A 52 -20.83 3.62 7.13
N THR A 53 -19.71 3.07 7.56
CA THR A 53 -18.50 3.85 7.81
C THR A 53 -17.94 4.42 6.51
N LEU A 54 -17.85 3.63 5.45
CA LEU A 54 -17.40 4.09 4.13
C LEU A 54 -18.30 5.20 3.58
N ALA A 55 -19.61 5.09 3.77
CA ALA A 55 -20.58 6.09 3.32
C ALA A 55 -20.36 7.47 3.97
N GLN A 56 -19.82 7.52 5.20
CA GLN A 56 -19.50 8.79 5.86
C GLN A 56 -18.40 9.57 5.14
N PHE A 57 -17.52 8.87 4.45
CA PHE A 57 -16.39 9.49 3.71
C PHE A 57 -16.67 9.64 2.21
N ALA A 58 -17.82 9.18 1.70
CA ALA A 58 -18.13 9.14 0.25
C ALA A 58 -18.04 10.50 -0.46
N ASN A 59 -18.23 11.61 0.27
CA ASN A 59 -18.16 12.96 -0.27
C ASN A 59 -16.85 13.69 0.06
N GLU A 60 -15.94 13.05 0.79
CA GLU A 60 -14.68 13.67 1.20
C GLU A 60 -13.62 13.48 0.10
N LYS A 61 -13.54 14.47 -0.78
CA LYS A 61 -12.64 14.44 -1.96
C LYS A 61 -11.17 14.57 -1.62
N SER A 62 -10.85 14.98 -0.41
CA SER A 62 -9.47 15.11 0.06
C SER A 62 -8.87 13.80 0.57
N LEU A 63 -9.70 12.75 0.63
CA LEU A 63 -9.30 11.42 1.09
C LEU A 63 -9.52 10.35 0.02
N GLU A 64 -8.57 9.46 -0.07
CA GLU A 64 -8.73 8.13 -0.65
C GLU A 64 -9.10 7.16 0.46
N VAL A 65 -10.23 6.47 0.31
CA VAL A 65 -10.76 5.56 1.32
C VAL A 65 -10.83 4.15 0.75
N LEU A 66 -10.16 3.21 1.39
CA LEU A 66 -10.08 1.81 0.97
C LEU A 66 -10.40 0.89 2.14
N TYR A 67 -11.24 -0.12 1.93
CA TYR A 67 -11.43 -1.23 2.86
C TYR A 67 -10.63 -2.45 2.42
N ASP A 68 -9.80 -2.97 3.32
CA ASP A 68 -9.08 -4.24 3.15
C ASP A 68 -9.78 -5.31 3.99
N GLU A 69 -10.36 -6.29 3.30
CA GLU A 69 -11.08 -7.40 3.93
C GLU A 69 -10.15 -8.35 4.70
N GLY A 70 -8.94 -8.54 4.22
CA GLY A 70 -7.95 -9.44 4.85
C GLY A 70 -7.44 -8.91 6.19
N GLU A 71 -7.20 -7.60 6.25
CA GLU A 71 -6.75 -6.92 7.47
C GLU A 71 -7.92 -6.37 8.29
N LYS A 72 -9.14 -6.39 7.75
CA LYS A 72 -10.36 -5.82 8.36
C LYS A 72 -10.20 -4.36 8.74
N CYS A 73 -9.57 -3.60 7.85
CA CYS A 73 -9.23 -2.21 8.08
C CYS A 73 -9.78 -1.29 7.00
N ILE A 74 -10.28 -0.13 7.40
CA ILE A 74 -10.51 1.00 6.52
C ILE A 74 -9.28 1.90 6.58
N TYR A 75 -8.67 2.13 5.43
CA TYR A 75 -7.54 3.02 5.25
C TYR A 75 -8.03 4.37 4.73
N LEU A 76 -7.62 5.44 5.40
CA LEU A 76 -7.86 6.81 5.00
C LEU A 76 -6.50 7.44 4.66
N ASN A 77 -6.26 7.67 3.39
CA ASN A 77 -5.07 8.33 2.89
C ASN A 77 -5.45 9.71 2.36
N PRO A 78 -4.59 10.72 2.43
CA PRO A 78 -4.80 11.94 1.68
C PRO A 78 -4.95 11.62 0.20
N ALA A 79 -5.96 12.19 -0.47
CA ALA A 79 -6.11 12.09 -1.91
C ALA A 79 -4.82 12.60 -2.58
N GLU A 80 -4.46 11.97 -3.67
CA GLU A 80 -3.26 12.35 -4.44
C GLU A 80 -1.89 12.00 -3.81
N THR A 81 -1.84 11.25 -2.69
CA THR A 81 -0.57 10.75 -2.13
C THR A 81 -0.23 9.36 -2.65
N HIS A 82 -0.37 9.15 -3.97
CA HIS A 82 0.00 7.87 -4.58
C HIS A 82 1.52 7.74 -4.69
N LYS A 83 2.03 6.53 -4.47
CA LYS A 83 3.43 6.16 -4.72
C LYS A 83 3.88 6.60 -6.13
N ALA A 84 3.03 6.42 -7.13
CA ALA A 84 3.28 6.81 -8.51
C ALA A 84 3.52 8.31 -8.66
N LYS A 85 2.64 9.15 -8.11
CA LYS A 85 2.80 10.59 -8.17
C LYS A 85 4.10 11.05 -7.53
N THR A 86 4.39 10.57 -6.32
CA THR A 86 5.64 10.89 -5.61
C THR A 86 6.87 10.43 -6.41
N LEU A 87 6.82 9.24 -7.03
CA LEU A 87 7.90 8.74 -7.85
C LEU A 87 8.12 9.63 -9.08
N VAL A 88 7.07 9.94 -9.83
CA VAL A 88 7.15 10.75 -11.05
C VAL A 88 7.65 12.16 -10.74
N GLU A 89 7.17 12.77 -9.67
CA GLU A 89 7.59 14.12 -9.25
C GLU A 89 9.07 14.20 -8.86
N HIS A 90 9.64 13.14 -8.26
CA HIS A 90 11.00 13.19 -7.71
C HIS A 90 12.04 12.47 -8.55
N VAL A 91 11.65 11.47 -9.32
CA VAL A 91 12.55 10.60 -10.09
C VAL A 91 12.22 10.61 -11.58
N GLY A 92 10.98 10.88 -11.94
CA GLY A 92 10.46 10.77 -13.30
C GLY A 92 9.79 9.40 -13.55
N ASN A 93 9.33 9.18 -14.77
CA ASN A 93 8.66 7.94 -15.19
C ASN A 93 9.59 6.94 -15.93
N ASP A 94 10.84 7.30 -16.16
CA ASP A 94 11.87 6.42 -16.75
C ASP A 94 12.38 5.39 -15.70
N VAL A 95 11.46 4.71 -15.05
CA VAL A 95 11.75 3.78 -13.96
C VAL A 95 11.22 2.39 -14.26
N VAL A 96 11.89 1.38 -13.72
CA VAL A 96 11.39 0.01 -13.68
C VAL A 96 10.82 -0.27 -12.31
N VAL A 97 9.63 -0.82 -12.27
CA VAL A 97 8.94 -1.10 -11.00
C VAL A 97 8.64 -2.59 -10.85
N PHE A 98 8.69 -3.04 -9.62
CA PHE A 98 8.25 -4.37 -9.20
C PHE A 98 7.11 -4.18 -8.20
N GLY A 99 5.99 -4.88 -8.39
CA GLY A 99 4.82 -4.75 -7.53
C GLY A 99 4.05 -6.05 -7.40
N ASN A 100 3.25 -6.14 -6.35
CA ASN A 100 2.48 -7.34 -6.04
C ASN A 100 1.07 -7.04 -5.55
N ASP A 101 0.68 -5.78 -5.40
CA ASP A 101 -0.55 -5.37 -4.75
C ASP A 101 -1.35 -4.38 -5.62
N ARG A 102 -2.63 -4.23 -5.31
CA ARG A 102 -3.53 -3.27 -5.98
C ARG A 102 -3.03 -1.83 -5.92
N ASN A 103 -2.36 -1.46 -4.84
CA ASN A 103 -1.81 -0.12 -4.65
C ASN A 103 -0.60 0.17 -5.57
N ASP A 104 -0.14 -0.82 -6.36
CA ASP A 104 0.93 -0.67 -7.33
C ASP A 104 0.41 -0.39 -8.76
N ILE A 105 -0.91 -0.44 -8.99
CA ILE A 105 -1.50 -0.26 -10.33
C ILE A 105 -1.10 1.09 -10.95
N GLU A 106 -1.26 2.19 -10.22
CA GLU A 106 -0.89 3.50 -10.75
C GLU A 106 0.63 3.63 -10.96
N LEU A 107 1.42 2.97 -10.12
CA LEU A 107 2.87 2.90 -10.30
C LEU A 107 3.26 2.16 -11.59
N PHE A 108 2.56 1.07 -11.90
CA PHE A 108 2.75 0.31 -13.14
C PHE A 108 2.41 1.14 -14.38
N LYS A 109 1.30 1.86 -14.36
CA LYS A 109 0.87 2.71 -15.48
C LYS A 109 1.84 3.84 -15.79
N GLU A 110 2.48 4.40 -14.77
CA GLU A 110 3.39 5.53 -14.89
C GLU A 110 4.85 5.10 -15.12
N SER A 111 5.17 3.82 -15.04
CA SER A 111 6.54 3.33 -15.19
C SER A 111 6.91 3.03 -16.65
N LEU A 112 8.22 3.04 -16.94
CA LEU A 112 8.77 2.61 -18.22
C LEU A 112 8.62 1.09 -18.43
N TYR A 113 8.68 0.32 -17.36
CA TYR A 113 8.59 -1.13 -17.39
C TYR A 113 8.13 -1.66 -16.03
N ALA A 114 7.12 -2.50 -16.04
CA ALA A 114 6.47 -3.03 -14.85
C ALA A 114 6.59 -4.55 -14.75
N VAL A 115 7.05 -5.05 -13.62
CA VAL A 115 7.18 -6.48 -13.33
C VAL A 115 6.27 -6.85 -12.17
N GLN A 116 5.24 -7.64 -12.45
CA GLN A 116 4.39 -8.20 -11.41
C GLN A 116 5.09 -9.34 -10.68
N VAL A 117 5.08 -9.29 -9.35
CA VAL A 117 5.52 -10.39 -8.48
C VAL A 117 4.30 -11.04 -7.86
N GLY A 118 4.00 -12.27 -8.24
CA GLY A 118 2.76 -12.95 -7.84
C GLY A 118 1.76 -13.08 -8.99
N ASP A 119 0.50 -13.31 -8.67
CA ASP A 119 -0.55 -13.65 -9.63
C ASP A 119 -1.84 -12.84 -9.47
N LEU A 120 -1.75 -11.66 -8.88
CA LEU A 120 -2.88 -10.77 -8.68
C LEU A 120 -3.44 -10.31 -10.04
N SER A 121 -4.61 -10.84 -10.43
CA SER A 121 -5.18 -10.68 -11.77
C SER A 121 -5.40 -9.21 -12.18
N VAL A 122 -5.82 -8.36 -11.26
CA VAL A 122 -6.05 -6.92 -11.54
C VAL A 122 -4.76 -6.15 -11.84
N LEU A 123 -3.59 -6.69 -11.47
CA LEU A 123 -2.30 -6.07 -11.76
C LEU A 123 -1.70 -6.57 -13.08
N THR A 124 -2.08 -7.79 -13.49
CA THR A 124 -1.53 -8.46 -14.68
C THR A 124 -1.75 -7.67 -15.97
N GLU A 125 -2.85 -6.95 -16.09
CA GLU A 125 -3.15 -6.14 -17.28
C GLU A 125 -2.25 -4.91 -17.44
N PHE A 126 -1.56 -4.50 -16.39
CA PHE A 126 -0.66 -3.35 -16.37
C PHE A 126 0.82 -3.75 -16.30
N ALA A 127 1.10 -5.06 -16.23
CA ALA A 127 2.46 -5.59 -16.13
C ALA A 127 3.01 -5.96 -17.49
N ASP A 128 4.26 -5.60 -17.77
CA ASP A 128 4.99 -6.08 -18.95
C ASP A 128 5.43 -7.53 -18.77
N GLU A 129 5.77 -7.90 -17.53
CA GLU A 129 6.16 -9.27 -17.17
C GLU A 129 5.63 -9.69 -15.79
N GLN A 130 5.63 -11.02 -15.59
CA GLN A 130 5.20 -11.64 -14.35
C GLN A 130 6.21 -12.64 -13.81
N ILE A 131 6.50 -12.56 -12.52
CA ILE A 131 7.25 -13.56 -11.77
C ILE A 131 6.29 -14.27 -10.82
N LYS A 132 6.06 -15.56 -11.04
CA LYS A 132 5.20 -16.37 -10.15
C LYS A 132 5.93 -16.71 -8.85
N LEU A 133 5.21 -16.67 -7.74
CA LEU A 133 5.73 -17.03 -6.41
C LEU A 133 5.78 -18.57 -6.23
N VAL A 134 6.48 -19.25 -7.12
CA VAL A 134 6.66 -20.72 -7.10
C VAL A 134 8.15 -21.06 -7.17
N GLY A 135 8.54 -22.13 -6.50
CA GLY A 135 9.95 -22.57 -6.47
C GLY A 135 10.87 -21.51 -5.87
N ASP A 136 12.02 -21.30 -6.49
CA ASP A 136 13.00 -20.29 -6.09
C ASP A 136 12.69 -18.92 -6.74
N TYR A 137 11.54 -18.35 -6.37
CA TYR A 137 11.11 -17.05 -6.88
C TYR A 137 12.02 -15.89 -6.45
N GLN A 138 12.74 -16.03 -5.35
CA GLN A 138 13.69 -15.01 -4.87
C GLN A 138 14.85 -14.86 -5.85
N SER A 139 15.43 -15.97 -6.29
CA SER A 139 16.45 -15.95 -7.34
C SER A 139 15.91 -15.45 -8.67
N ALA A 140 14.65 -15.77 -9.00
CA ALA A 140 13.99 -15.25 -10.21
C ALA A 140 13.82 -13.73 -10.16
N ILE A 141 13.44 -13.16 -9.02
CA ILE A 141 13.37 -11.70 -8.82
C ILE A 141 14.76 -11.08 -8.99
N ALA A 142 15.78 -11.64 -8.33
CA ALA A 142 17.15 -11.13 -8.43
C ALA A 142 17.67 -11.17 -9.87
N ALA A 143 17.47 -12.28 -10.58
CA ALA A 143 17.84 -12.42 -11.98
C ALA A 143 17.13 -11.38 -12.88
N LYS A 144 15.83 -11.16 -12.67
CA LYS A 144 15.05 -10.17 -13.42
C LYS A 144 15.54 -8.75 -13.16
N ILE A 145 15.89 -8.39 -11.93
CA ILE A 145 16.49 -7.09 -11.61
C ILE A 145 17.76 -6.87 -12.44
N LEU A 146 18.64 -7.86 -12.49
CA LEU A 146 19.90 -7.77 -13.26
C LEU A 146 19.65 -7.68 -14.76
N GLU A 147 18.70 -8.46 -15.28
CA GLU A 147 18.31 -8.43 -16.70
C GLU A 147 17.78 -7.06 -17.10
N VAL A 148 16.82 -6.53 -16.36
CA VAL A 148 16.21 -5.23 -16.62
C VAL A 148 17.24 -4.11 -16.48
N PHE A 149 18.10 -4.17 -15.48
CA PHE A 149 19.23 -3.23 -15.35
C PHE A 149 20.13 -3.25 -16.59
N ALA A 150 20.42 -4.43 -17.16
CA ALA A 150 21.21 -4.54 -18.36
C ALA A 150 20.49 -3.99 -19.61
N LEU A 151 19.16 -4.16 -19.71
CA LEU A 151 18.36 -3.67 -20.82
C LEU A 151 18.27 -2.15 -20.87
N PHE A 152 18.17 -1.50 -19.71
CA PHE A 152 17.96 -0.05 -19.62
C PHE A 152 19.22 0.74 -19.22
N ARG A 153 20.35 0.06 -19.00
CA ARG A 153 21.62 0.69 -18.70
C ARG A 153 22.13 1.45 -19.94
N GLY A 154 22.01 2.77 -19.91
CA GLY A 154 22.56 3.64 -20.96
C GLY A 154 21.52 4.27 -21.91
N LYS A 155 20.24 4.21 -21.54
CA LYS A 155 19.21 5.05 -22.16
C LYS A 155 19.10 6.40 -21.48
#